data_3d0c4938a6680a8c7f5849359772d758
#
_entry.id   3d0c4938a6680a8c7f5849359772d758
#
_cell.length_a   1.000
_cell.length_b   1.000
_cell.length_c   1.000
_cell.angle_alpha   90.00
_cell.angle_beta   90.00
_cell.angle_gamma   90.00
#
_symmetry.space_group_name_H-M   'P 1'
#
loop_
_entity.id
_entity.type
_entity.pdbx_description
1 polymer ?
#
loop_
_entity_poly.entity_id
_entity_poly.type
_entity_poly.pdbx_seq_one_letter_code
_entity_poly.pdbx_strand_id
1 'polypeptide(L)'
;MHKVEAAETGFPKGRSVDNMQGAFAAKEYRNLFAQCGYSQEDIDRKVEEAFQTIFYGPEDQRFYHPAGEDMGYLEDTGNHDARTEGMSYGMMMCVQMDRKEEFDRIWKWAKTYMYMTEGENAGYFAWSCQTDGTKNAWGAAPDGEEYFAMALFFASHRWGDGEGIFAYSQEARKLLHDCVHKGEAPGTGRAMWDPANKLIRFVAEQDFSDPSYHLPHFYQLFALWADEEDRPFWEA
;
A
#
# COMPACT_ATOMS: atom_id res chain seq x y z
N MET A 1 -17.49 47.27 5.51
CA MET A 1 -18.16 45.96 5.48
C MET A 1 -18.27 45.53 4.02
N HIS A 2 -17.30 44.76 3.51
CA HIS A 2 -17.39 44.17 2.18
C HIS A 2 -17.93 42.76 2.36
N LYS A 3 -19.13 42.53 1.75
CA LYS A 3 -19.66 41.17 1.59
C LYS A 3 -18.79 40.46 0.56
N VAL A 4 -18.14 39.40 0.97
CA VAL A 4 -17.56 38.43 0.04
C VAL A 4 -18.71 37.56 -0.44
N GLU A 5 -19.08 37.68 -1.70
CA GLU A 5 -19.99 36.76 -2.37
C GLU A 5 -19.28 35.39 -2.48
N ALA A 6 -19.86 34.38 -1.89
CA ALA A 6 -19.40 33.01 -2.06
C ALA A 6 -19.65 32.59 -3.52
N ALA A 7 -18.56 32.31 -4.25
CA ALA A 7 -18.67 31.70 -5.57
C ALA A 7 -19.36 30.34 -5.41
N GLU A 8 -20.46 30.14 -6.15
CA GLU A 8 -21.13 28.84 -6.27
C GLU A 8 -20.13 27.86 -6.90
N THR A 9 -19.53 27.04 -6.08
CA THR A 9 -18.78 25.87 -6.54
C THR A 9 -19.78 24.84 -7.04
N GLY A 10 -20.12 24.92 -8.30
CA GLY A 10 -20.96 23.95 -8.99
C GLY A 10 -20.20 22.61 -9.07
N PHE A 11 -20.38 21.75 -8.10
CA PHE A 11 -20.05 20.34 -8.29
C PHE A 11 -20.91 19.81 -9.44
N PRO A 12 -20.34 19.14 -10.45
CA PRO A 12 -21.13 18.51 -11.50
C PRO A 12 -22.12 17.55 -10.85
N LYS A 13 -23.42 17.70 -11.19
CA LYS A 13 -24.48 16.81 -10.70
C LYS A 13 -24.08 15.37 -10.96
N GLY A 14 -24.09 14.56 -9.92
CA GLY A 14 -23.55 13.21 -9.88
C GLY A 14 -24.01 12.35 -11.06
N ARG A 15 -23.05 11.66 -11.67
CA ARG A 15 -23.33 10.47 -12.48
C ARG A 15 -24.08 9.47 -11.59
N SER A 16 -25.08 8.78 -12.14
CA SER A 16 -25.79 7.73 -11.40
C SER A 16 -24.78 6.68 -10.93
N VAL A 17 -24.94 6.20 -9.72
CA VAL A 17 -24.03 5.25 -9.03
C VAL A 17 -23.87 3.95 -9.84
N ASP A 18 -24.82 3.63 -10.72
CA ASP A 18 -24.88 2.40 -11.53
C ASP A 18 -23.81 2.27 -12.63
N ASN A 19 -22.90 3.25 -12.80
CA ASN A 19 -21.91 3.26 -13.88
C ASN A 19 -20.55 3.87 -13.46
N MET A 20 -20.19 3.86 -12.18
CA MET A 20 -18.87 4.34 -11.74
C MET A 20 -17.80 3.26 -11.92
N GLN A 21 -17.22 3.21 -13.10
CA GLN A 21 -15.99 2.46 -13.30
C GLN A 21 -14.81 3.21 -12.65
N GLY A 22 -13.92 2.48 -11.96
CA GLY A 22 -12.67 3.03 -11.46
C GLY A 22 -11.77 3.56 -12.59
N ALA A 23 -10.85 4.44 -12.26
CA ALA A 23 -9.96 5.11 -13.22
C ALA A 23 -9.23 4.13 -14.16
N PHE A 24 -8.81 2.98 -13.65
CA PHE A 24 -8.14 1.96 -14.46
C PHE A 24 -9.05 1.38 -15.56
N ALA A 25 -10.29 1.06 -15.22
CA ALA A 25 -11.26 0.52 -16.18
C ALA A 25 -11.75 1.59 -17.16
N ALA A 26 -12.02 2.79 -16.67
CA ALA A 26 -12.46 3.93 -17.48
C ALA A 26 -11.35 4.53 -18.35
N LYS A 27 -10.06 4.26 -18.03
CA LYS A 27 -8.87 4.91 -18.62
C LYS A 27 -8.89 6.44 -18.49
N GLU A 28 -9.59 6.96 -17.50
CA GLU A 28 -9.69 8.38 -17.22
C GLU A 28 -8.93 8.72 -15.91
N TYR A 29 -7.80 9.36 -16.04
CA TYR A 29 -6.94 9.76 -14.91
C TYR A 29 -6.99 11.28 -14.76
N ARG A 30 -7.67 11.75 -13.70
CA ARG A 30 -7.83 13.17 -13.44
C ARG A 30 -6.58 13.74 -12.78
N ASN A 31 -6.02 14.80 -13.38
CA ASN A 31 -4.99 15.60 -12.73
C ASN A 31 -5.65 16.76 -11.95
N LEU A 32 -5.84 16.55 -10.64
CA LEU A 32 -6.51 17.53 -9.79
C LEU A 32 -5.69 18.81 -9.62
N PHE A 33 -4.36 18.74 -9.59
CA PHE A 33 -3.52 19.93 -9.50
C PHE A 33 -3.65 20.79 -10.76
N ALA A 34 -3.68 20.18 -11.95
CA ALA A 34 -3.92 20.90 -13.19
C ALA A 34 -5.32 21.54 -13.21
N GLN A 35 -6.35 20.88 -12.67
CA GLN A 35 -7.68 21.45 -12.52
C GLN A 35 -7.72 22.63 -11.54
N CYS A 36 -6.81 22.69 -10.58
CA CYS A 36 -6.61 23.82 -9.67
C CYS A 36 -5.76 24.94 -10.29
N GLY A 37 -5.32 24.80 -11.55
CA GLY A 37 -4.61 25.85 -12.27
C GLY A 37 -3.08 25.79 -12.22
N TYR A 38 -2.50 24.72 -11.65
CA TYR A 38 -1.05 24.52 -11.69
C TYR A 38 -0.60 24.01 -13.06
N SER A 39 0.56 24.48 -13.53
CA SER A 39 1.17 23.95 -14.75
C SER A 39 1.71 22.52 -14.53
N GLN A 40 1.77 21.73 -15.59
CA GLN A 40 2.35 20.38 -15.50
C GLN A 40 3.81 20.42 -15.03
N GLU A 41 4.59 21.40 -15.49
CA GLU A 41 5.99 21.61 -15.08
C GLU A 41 6.11 21.86 -13.56
N ASP A 42 5.23 22.70 -12.99
CA ASP A 42 5.22 22.95 -11.54
C ASP A 42 4.81 21.72 -10.74
N ILE A 43 3.85 20.94 -11.27
CA ILE A 43 3.41 19.70 -10.65
C ILE A 43 4.56 18.70 -10.61
N ASP A 44 5.19 18.43 -11.76
CA ASP A 44 6.29 17.47 -11.88
C ASP A 44 7.48 17.88 -11.01
N ARG A 45 7.86 19.15 -11.04
CA ARG A 45 8.91 19.69 -10.17
C ARG A 45 8.58 19.50 -8.69
N LYS A 46 7.34 19.80 -8.27
CA LYS A 46 6.96 19.68 -6.87
C LYS A 46 6.92 18.23 -6.38
N VAL A 47 6.49 17.31 -7.22
CA VAL A 47 6.49 15.88 -6.92
C VAL A 47 7.92 15.35 -6.79
N GLU A 48 8.80 15.71 -7.72
CA GLU A 48 10.21 15.32 -7.66
C GLU A 48 10.92 15.92 -6.43
N GLU A 49 10.71 17.22 -6.13
CA GLU A 49 11.26 17.87 -4.93
C GLU A 49 10.82 17.15 -3.65
N ALA A 50 9.53 16.75 -3.56
CA ALA A 50 9.01 16.02 -2.42
C ALA A 50 9.67 14.64 -2.28
N PHE A 51 9.80 13.90 -3.39
CA PHE A 51 10.48 12.61 -3.39
C PHE A 51 11.93 12.76 -2.95
N GLN A 52 12.66 13.72 -3.51
CA GLN A 52 14.05 14.00 -3.14
C GLN A 52 14.21 14.34 -1.66
N THR A 53 13.29 15.10 -1.10
CA THR A 53 13.30 15.43 0.33
C THR A 53 13.08 14.21 1.20
N ILE A 54 12.07 13.39 0.87
CA ILE A 54 11.69 12.19 1.65
C ILE A 54 12.80 11.12 1.61
N PHE A 55 13.43 10.92 0.45
CA PHE A 55 14.38 9.83 0.25
C PHE A 55 15.85 10.24 0.45
N TYR A 56 16.22 11.45 0.07
CA TYR A 56 17.62 11.89 -0.01
C TYR A 56 17.90 13.23 0.66
N GLY A 57 16.89 13.80 1.31
CA GLY A 57 17.02 15.05 2.04
C GLY A 57 17.97 14.97 3.23
N PRO A 58 18.21 16.10 3.92
CA PRO A 58 18.93 16.14 5.18
C PRO A 58 18.35 15.16 6.20
N GLU A 59 19.14 14.73 7.17
CA GLU A 59 18.77 13.71 8.15
C GLU A 59 17.51 14.08 8.96
N ASP A 60 17.28 15.36 9.18
CA ASP A 60 16.11 15.90 9.87
C ASP A 60 14.86 16.05 8.99
N GLN A 61 14.94 15.69 7.70
CA GLN A 61 13.83 15.83 6.73
C GLN A 61 13.52 14.54 5.97
N ARG A 62 14.48 13.62 5.92
CA ARG A 62 14.29 12.36 5.20
C ARG A 62 13.60 11.32 6.07
N PHE A 63 12.84 10.46 5.45
CA PHE A 63 12.21 9.30 6.06
C PHE A 63 12.89 7.98 5.66
N TYR A 64 13.51 7.96 4.49
CA TYR A 64 14.21 6.78 3.98
C TYR A 64 15.63 6.70 4.52
N HIS A 65 16.00 5.51 5.01
CA HIS A 65 17.34 5.21 5.55
C HIS A 65 17.89 3.93 4.90
N PRO A 66 19.06 3.99 4.24
CA PRO A 66 19.75 2.78 3.81
C PRO A 66 20.13 1.89 5.00
N ALA A 67 20.01 0.58 4.85
CA ALA A 67 20.36 -0.40 5.87
C ALA A 67 21.24 -1.53 5.27
N GLY A 68 22.45 -1.68 5.76
CA GLY A 68 23.40 -2.61 5.17
C GLY A 68 23.78 -2.24 3.72
N GLU A 69 24.08 -3.27 2.92
CA GLU A 69 24.52 -3.05 1.52
C GLU A 69 23.35 -2.86 0.55
N ASP A 70 22.23 -3.57 0.77
CA ASP A 70 21.17 -3.72 -0.23
C ASP A 70 19.75 -3.70 0.37
N MET A 71 19.58 -3.11 1.54
CA MET A 71 18.29 -2.89 2.21
C MET A 71 18.09 -1.42 2.54
N GLY A 72 16.86 -1.06 2.89
CA GLY A 72 16.48 0.26 3.36
C GLY A 72 15.11 0.22 4.01
N TYR A 73 14.82 1.21 4.85
CA TYR A 73 13.53 1.34 5.52
C TYR A 73 13.05 2.79 5.54
N LEU A 74 11.76 2.96 5.76
CA LEU A 74 11.18 4.26 6.10
C LEU A 74 10.93 4.32 7.60
N GLU A 75 11.39 5.39 8.22
CA GLU A 75 11.22 5.64 9.65
C GLU A 75 9.91 6.38 9.92
N ASP A 76 9.13 5.90 10.88
CA ASP A 76 8.12 6.68 11.57
C ASP A 76 8.81 7.64 12.54
N THR A 77 8.84 8.90 12.18
CA THR A 77 9.55 9.93 12.96
C THR A 77 8.89 10.26 14.30
N GLY A 78 7.65 9.83 14.50
CA GLY A 78 6.94 10.02 15.77
C GLY A 78 7.32 8.98 16.83
N ASN A 79 7.71 7.79 16.40
CA ASN A 79 8.03 6.66 17.27
C ASN A 79 9.45 6.12 17.06
N HIS A 80 10.16 6.60 16.06
CA HIS A 80 11.52 6.16 15.69
C HIS A 80 11.60 4.65 15.44
N ASP A 81 10.59 4.12 14.74
CA ASP A 81 10.50 2.72 14.34
C ASP A 81 10.16 2.60 12.83
N ALA A 82 10.13 1.39 12.29
CA ALA A 82 9.66 1.12 10.94
C ALA A 82 8.31 0.41 11.02
N ARG A 83 7.31 0.93 10.29
CA ARG A 83 5.94 0.40 10.25
C ARG A 83 5.58 -0.08 8.86
N THR A 84 4.76 -1.11 8.77
CA THR A 84 4.28 -1.64 7.47
C THR A 84 3.61 -0.56 6.64
N GLU A 85 2.91 0.37 7.28
CA GLU A 85 2.30 1.55 6.67
C GLU A 85 3.33 2.43 5.95
N GLY A 86 4.35 2.93 6.67
CA GLY A 86 5.42 3.73 6.08
C GLY A 86 6.22 3.00 5.01
N MET A 87 6.54 1.71 5.25
CA MET A 87 7.27 0.86 4.31
C MET A 87 6.50 0.66 3.00
N SER A 88 5.22 0.33 3.08
CA SER A 88 4.38 0.10 1.90
C SER A 88 4.09 1.39 1.12
N TYR A 89 3.92 2.53 1.80
CA TYR A 89 3.82 3.84 1.15
C TYR A 89 5.11 4.22 0.44
N GLY A 90 6.27 3.91 1.05
CA GLY A 90 7.58 4.11 0.42
C GLY A 90 7.73 3.31 -0.87
N MET A 91 7.32 2.03 -0.86
CA MET A 91 7.30 1.22 -2.07
C MET A 91 6.36 1.79 -3.13
N MET A 92 5.17 2.26 -2.73
CA MET A 92 4.22 2.89 -3.65
C MET A 92 4.79 4.18 -4.26
N MET A 93 5.47 5.02 -3.49
CA MET A 93 6.18 6.19 -4.02
C MET A 93 7.28 5.79 -5.01
N CYS A 94 8.10 4.80 -4.66
CA CYS A 94 9.18 4.32 -5.51
C CYS A 94 8.68 3.79 -6.85
N VAL A 95 7.63 2.97 -6.86
CA VAL A 95 7.12 2.40 -8.10
C VAL A 95 6.49 3.48 -9.00
N GLN A 96 5.84 4.48 -8.44
CA GLN A 96 5.28 5.60 -9.20
C GLN A 96 6.37 6.51 -9.78
N MET A 97 7.47 6.73 -9.05
CA MET A 97 8.60 7.57 -9.45
C MET A 97 9.68 6.83 -10.24
N ASP A 98 9.45 5.57 -10.60
CA ASP A 98 10.41 4.70 -11.34
C ASP A 98 11.76 4.53 -10.61
N ARG A 99 11.71 4.29 -9.30
CA ARG A 99 12.86 4.11 -8.42
C ARG A 99 12.93 2.64 -7.96
N LYS A 100 13.38 1.77 -8.87
CA LYS A 100 13.43 0.31 -8.63
C LYS A 100 14.40 -0.07 -7.51
N GLU A 101 15.55 0.57 -7.43
CA GLU A 101 16.56 0.22 -6.43
C GLU A 101 16.04 0.44 -5.00
N GLU A 102 15.45 1.61 -4.72
CA GLU A 102 14.87 1.93 -3.42
C GLU A 102 13.67 1.02 -3.11
N PHE A 103 12.84 0.72 -4.11
CA PHE A 103 11.74 -0.23 -3.98
C PHE A 103 12.23 -1.60 -3.51
N ASP A 104 13.23 -2.15 -4.19
CA ASP A 104 13.79 -3.47 -3.88
C ASP A 104 14.45 -3.50 -2.49
N ARG A 105 15.11 -2.42 -2.11
CA ARG A 105 15.74 -2.26 -0.79
C ARG A 105 14.72 -2.25 0.33
N ILE A 106 13.60 -1.52 0.16
CA ILE A 106 12.51 -1.45 1.13
C ILE A 106 11.84 -2.82 1.23
N TRP A 107 11.49 -3.41 0.09
CA TRP A 107 10.86 -4.73 0.08
C TRP A 107 11.74 -5.80 0.72
N LYS A 108 13.03 -5.80 0.43
CA LYS A 108 13.97 -6.75 1.03
C LYS A 108 14.06 -6.58 2.55
N TRP A 109 14.05 -5.35 3.05
CA TRP A 109 14.04 -5.08 4.48
C TRP A 109 12.76 -5.60 5.13
N ALA A 110 11.59 -5.31 4.55
CA ALA A 110 10.31 -5.78 5.04
C ALA A 110 10.25 -7.32 5.09
N LYS A 111 10.68 -8.00 4.01
CA LYS A 111 10.75 -9.47 3.96
C LYS A 111 11.73 -10.06 4.96
N THR A 112 12.82 -9.36 5.26
CA THR A 112 13.84 -9.85 6.18
C THR A 112 13.44 -9.71 7.64
N TYR A 113 12.85 -8.57 8.01
CA TYR A 113 12.67 -8.23 9.41
C TYR A 113 11.19 -8.20 9.85
N MET A 114 10.25 -7.80 8.99
CA MET A 114 8.85 -7.73 9.35
C MET A 114 8.09 -9.02 9.07
N TYR A 115 8.42 -9.73 7.99
CA TYR A 115 7.72 -10.96 7.61
C TYR A 115 7.79 -12.02 8.71
N MET A 116 6.64 -12.62 9.03
CA MET A 116 6.51 -13.66 10.05
C MET A 116 6.43 -15.03 9.39
N THR A 117 7.29 -15.94 9.82
CA THR A 117 7.38 -17.30 9.26
C THR A 117 6.78 -18.37 10.18
N GLU A 118 6.40 -18.01 11.38
CA GLU A 118 5.89 -18.92 12.43
C GLU A 118 4.75 -18.25 13.22
N GLY A 119 3.98 -19.08 13.93
CA GLY A 119 2.84 -18.64 14.73
C GLY A 119 1.59 -18.41 13.89
N GLU A 120 0.55 -17.92 14.55
CA GLU A 120 -0.76 -17.69 13.91
C GLU A 120 -0.72 -16.63 12.81
N ASN A 121 0.20 -15.67 12.90
CA ASN A 121 0.39 -14.61 11.92
C ASN A 121 1.48 -14.92 10.87
N ALA A 122 1.94 -16.18 10.77
CA ALA A 122 2.86 -16.58 9.71
C ALA A 122 2.28 -16.26 8.32
N GLY A 123 3.06 -15.64 7.44
CA GLY A 123 2.60 -15.15 6.13
C GLY A 123 2.24 -13.66 6.11
N TYR A 124 2.03 -13.05 7.26
CA TYR A 124 1.81 -11.61 7.44
C TYR A 124 3.09 -10.89 7.87
N PHE A 125 3.03 -9.57 7.96
CA PHE A 125 4.11 -8.72 8.41
C PHE A 125 3.83 -8.19 9.82
N ALA A 126 4.83 -8.22 10.69
CA ALA A 126 4.77 -7.49 11.96
C ALA A 126 4.60 -6.01 11.67
N TRP A 127 3.53 -5.39 12.19
CA TRP A 127 3.17 -4.02 11.82
C TRP A 127 4.22 -2.98 12.22
N SER A 128 5.07 -3.29 13.22
CA SER A 128 6.13 -2.40 13.69
C SER A 128 7.39 -3.18 14.08
N CYS A 129 8.54 -2.67 13.65
CA CYS A 129 9.88 -3.12 14.04
C CYS A 129 10.74 -1.93 14.44
N GLN A 130 11.72 -2.16 15.33
CA GLN A 130 12.81 -1.22 15.53
C GLN A 130 13.62 -1.06 14.23
N THR A 131 14.38 0.02 14.12
CA THR A 131 15.22 0.28 12.94
C THR A 131 16.35 -0.73 12.74
N ASP A 132 16.67 -1.53 13.77
CA ASP A 132 17.59 -2.67 13.70
C ASP A 132 16.93 -3.98 13.25
N GLY A 133 15.62 -3.96 12.99
CA GLY A 133 14.80 -5.10 12.57
C GLY A 133 14.18 -5.91 13.70
N THR A 134 14.39 -5.55 14.96
CA THR A 134 13.73 -6.21 16.10
C THR A 134 12.23 -5.91 16.08
N LYS A 135 11.39 -6.95 16.05
CA LYS A 135 9.93 -6.78 16.05
C LYS A 135 9.44 -6.17 17.36
N ASN A 136 8.67 -5.09 17.28
CA ASN A 136 7.98 -4.48 18.43
C ASN A 136 6.71 -5.26 18.79
N ALA A 137 6.09 -5.90 17.80
CA ALA A 137 4.86 -6.65 17.94
C ALA A 137 4.85 -7.84 16.97
N TRP A 138 3.99 -8.84 17.25
CA TRP A 138 3.80 -10.03 16.42
C TRP A 138 2.39 -10.06 15.79
N GLY A 139 1.72 -8.93 15.76
CA GLY A 139 0.46 -8.68 15.06
C GLY A 139 0.71 -8.07 13.70
N ALA A 140 -0.29 -8.13 12.84
CA ALA A 140 -0.28 -7.52 11.52
C ALA A 140 -1.41 -6.49 11.41
N ALA A 141 -1.20 -5.47 10.58
CA ALA A 141 -2.19 -4.43 10.30
C ALA A 141 -2.50 -4.44 8.79
N PRO A 142 -3.75 -4.70 8.39
CA PRO A 142 -4.13 -4.98 7.00
C PRO A 142 -3.78 -3.89 5.98
N ASP A 143 -3.77 -2.63 6.39
CA ASP A 143 -3.39 -1.49 5.53
C ASP A 143 -1.99 -1.64 4.94
N GLY A 144 -1.04 -2.17 5.73
CA GLY A 144 0.30 -2.49 5.25
C GLY A 144 0.27 -3.57 4.16
N GLU A 145 -0.44 -4.65 4.38
CA GLU A 145 -0.56 -5.76 3.43
C GLU A 145 -1.24 -5.34 2.12
N GLU A 146 -2.31 -4.52 2.21
CA GLU A 146 -2.97 -3.97 1.01
C GLU A 146 -2.01 -3.16 0.13
N TYR A 147 -1.28 -2.25 0.75
CA TYR A 147 -0.33 -1.40 0.02
C TYR A 147 0.89 -2.18 -0.46
N PHE A 148 1.40 -3.16 0.30
CA PHE A 148 2.46 -4.06 -0.19
C PHE A 148 2.00 -4.82 -1.43
N ALA A 149 0.83 -5.46 -1.38
CA ALA A 149 0.30 -6.20 -2.52
C ALA A 149 0.11 -5.32 -3.76
N MET A 150 -0.45 -4.11 -3.59
CA MET A 150 -0.66 -3.19 -4.70
C MET A 150 0.65 -2.65 -5.26
N ALA A 151 1.61 -2.27 -4.41
CA ALA A 151 2.92 -1.81 -4.85
C ALA A 151 3.68 -2.90 -5.63
N LEU A 152 3.59 -4.16 -5.17
CA LEU A 152 4.18 -5.31 -5.86
C LEU A 152 3.53 -5.57 -7.23
N PHE A 153 2.21 -5.48 -7.36
CA PHE A 153 1.55 -5.57 -8.67
C PHE A 153 1.99 -4.44 -9.60
N PHE A 154 2.09 -3.22 -9.11
CA PHE A 154 2.59 -2.11 -9.91
C PHE A 154 4.05 -2.33 -10.34
N ALA A 155 4.89 -2.86 -9.46
CA ALA A 155 6.28 -3.22 -9.77
C ALA A 155 6.37 -4.28 -10.87
N SER A 156 5.57 -5.35 -10.78
CA SER A 156 5.49 -6.38 -11.81
C SER A 156 5.09 -5.79 -13.16
N HIS A 157 4.09 -4.90 -13.21
CA HIS A 157 3.66 -4.26 -14.44
C HIS A 157 4.67 -3.25 -15.00
N ARG A 158 5.44 -2.58 -14.15
CA ARG A 158 6.41 -1.56 -14.57
C ARG A 158 7.75 -2.17 -14.97
N TRP A 159 8.26 -3.11 -14.18
CA TRP A 159 9.63 -3.63 -14.31
C TRP A 159 9.69 -5.11 -14.68
N GLY A 160 8.56 -5.83 -14.63
CA GLY A 160 8.51 -7.28 -14.75
C GLY A 160 8.87 -8.00 -13.45
N ASP A 161 8.61 -9.28 -13.40
CA ASP A 161 8.96 -10.14 -12.27
C ASP A 161 10.43 -10.52 -12.32
N GLY A 162 11.09 -10.46 -11.15
CA GLY A 162 12.42 -10.99 -10.93
C GLY A 162 12.39 -12.40 -10.33
N GLU A 163 13.44 -12.77 -9.61
CA GLU A 163 13.59 -14.06 -8.94
C GLU A 163 13.42 -13.93 -7.41
N GLY A 164 12.99 -15.03 -6.77
CA GLY A 164 12.82 -15.09 -5.32
C GLY A 164 11.81 -14.05 -4.83
N ILE A 165 12.19 -13.28 -3.81
CA ILE A 165 11.31 -12.24 -3.25
C ILE A 165 10.99 -11.10 -4.23
N PHE A 166 11.69 -11.01 -5.36
CA PHE A 166 11.44 -10.02 -6.41
C PHE A 166 10.56 -10.58 -7.55
N ALA A 167 10.02 -11.78 -7.42
CA ALA A 167 8.90 -12.25 -8.24
C ALA A 167 7.61 -11.55 -7.80
N TYR A 168 7.53 -10.25 -8.05
CA TYR A 168 6.57 -9.30 -7.46
C TYR A 168 5.12 -9.76 -7.56
N SER A 169 4.68 -10.21 -8.75
CA SER A 169 3.30 -10.65 -8.92
C SER A 169 2.97 -11.91 -8.11
N GLN A 170 3.94 -12.79 -7.91
CA GLN A 170 3.76 -14.01 -7.10
C GLN A 170 3.72 -13.66 -5.61
N GLU A 171 4.60 -12.77 -5.15
CA GLU A 171 4.60 -12.27 -3.77
C GLU A 171 3.28 -11.55 -3.44
N ALA A 172 2.77 -10.72 -4.36
CA ALA A 172 1.50 -10.03 -4.20
C ALA A 172 0.32 -11.01 -4.10
N ARG A 173 0.25 -12.01 -5.00
CA ARG A 173 -0.82 -13.02 -4.99
C ARG A 173 -0.79 -13.85 -3.73
N LYS A 174 0.41 -14.32 -3.35
CA LYS A 174 0.57 -15.08 -2.10
C LYS A 174 0.08 -14.29 -0.90
N LEU A 175 0.43 -13.01 -0.81
CA LEU A 175 0.00 -12.14 0.28
C LEU A 175 -1.52 -11.98 0.31
N LEU A 176 -2.15 -11.70 -0.84
CA LEU A 176 -3.61 -11.59 -0.93
C LEU A 176 -4.32 -12.90 -0.61
N HIS A 177 -3.79 -14.03 -1.07
CA HIS A 177 -4.32 -15.35 -0.72
C HIS A 177 -4.30 -15.59 0.79
N ASP A 178 -3.16 -15.34 1.45
CA ASP A 178 -3.07 -15.43 2.92
C ASP A 178 -4.09 -14.49 3.61
N CYS A 179 -4.29 -13.28 3.08
CA CYS A 179 -5.23 -12.29 3.64
C CYS A 179 -6.69 -12.74 3.64
N VAL A 180 -7.11 -13.59 2.70
CA VAL A 180 -8.51 -14.02 2.57
C VAL A 180 -8.76 -15.46 3.03
N HIS A 181 -7.76 -16.35 2.96
CA HIS A 181 -7.92 -17.80 3.24
C HIS A 181 -7.34 -18.26 4.57
N LYS A 182 -6.53 -17.43 5.24
CA LYS A 182 -5.98 -17.81 6.53
C LYS A 182 -7.10 -18.10 7.53
N GLY A 183 -6.96 -19.22 8.26
CA GLY A 183 -7.97 -19.71 9.19
C GLY A 183 -8.93 -20.76 8.62
N GLU A 184 -8.87 -21.05 7.32
CA GLU A 184 -9.62 -22.19 6.72
C GLU A 184 -9.06 -23.53 7.21
N ALA A 185 -7.75 -23.59 7.44
CA ALA A 185 -7.14 -24.75 8.09
C ALA A 185 -6.90 -24.48 9.59
N PRO A 186 -7.09 -25.48 10.48
CA PRO A 186 -6.84 -25.32 11.91
C PRO A 186 -5.40 -24.89 12.21
N GLY A 187 -5.24 -23.86 13.07
CA GLY A 187 -3.92 -23.39 13.52
C GLY A 187 -3.22 -22.44 12.56
N THR A 188 -3.88 -21.98 11.48
CA THR A 188 -3.31 -21.05 10.51
C THR A 188 -3.63 -19.57 10.80
N GLY A 189 -4.19 -19.27 11.98
CA GLY A 189 -4.56 -17.91 12.35
C GLY A 189 -5.92 -17.49 11.77
N ARG A 190 -6.05 -16.21 11.41
CA ARG A 190 -7.32 -15.63 10.88
C ARG A 190 -7.06 -14.76 9.66
N ALA A 191 -8.00 -14.79 8.73
CA ALA A 191 -8.01 -13.90 7.57
C ALA A 191 -8.15 -12.43 7.99
N MET A 192 -7.52 -11.54 7.23
CA MET A 192 -7.65 -10.08 7.42
C MET A 192 -8.99 -9.55 6.92
N TRP A 193 -9.59 -10.20 5.94
CA TRP A 193 -10.97 -9.94 5.51
C TRP A 193 -11.91 -10.98 6.10
N ASP A 194 -13.02 -10.53 6.64
CA ASP A 194 -14.06 -11.43 7.14
C ASP A 194 -14.71 -12.18 5.97
N PRO A 195 -14.65 -13.51 5.92
CA PRO A 195 -15.15 -14.26 4.77
C PRO A 195 -16.67 -14.19 4.62
N ALA A 196 -17.41 -13.85 5.70
CA ALA A 196 -18.87 -13.81 5.66
C ALA A 196 -19.41 -12.49 5.08
N ASN A 197 -18.77 -11.36 5.40
CA ASN A 197 -19.23 -10.03 4.98
C ASN A 197 -18.23 -9.29 4.08
N LYS A 198 -17.02 -9.85 3.89
CA LYS A 198 -15.93 -9.31 3.07
C LYS A 198 -15.41 -7.93 3.51
N LEU A 199 -15.66 -7.57 4.75
CA LEU A 199 -15.11 -6.36 5.33
C LEU A 199 -13.71 -6.63 5.88
N ILE A 200 -12.81 -5.67 5.68
CA ILE A 200 -11.49 -5.68 6.28
C ILE A 200 -11.62 -5.56 7.81
N ARG A 201 -10.86 -6.35 8.54
CA ARG A 201 -10.75 -6.23 9.99
C ARG A 201 -9.74 -5.16 10.37
N PHE A 202 -9.87 -4.58 11.55
CA PHE A 202 -8.85 -3.67 12.09
C PHE A 202 -7.49 -4.38 12.24
N VAL A 203 -7.51 -5.56 12.82
CA VAL A 203 -6.42 -6.55 12.81
C VAL A 203 -7.05 -7.94 12.71
N ALA A 204 -6.30 -8.93 12.27
CA ALA A 204 -6.85 -10.27 12.03
C ALA A 204 -7.57 -10.87 13.25
N GLU A 205 -7.12 -10.56 14.47
CA GLU A 205 -7.65 -11.07 15.73
C GLU A 205 -8.95 -10.39 16.21
N GLN A 206 -9.34 -9.26 15.61
CA GLN A 206 -10.52 -8.49 16.01
C GLN A 206 -11.70 -8.73 15.07
N ASP A 207 -12.93 -8.59 15.59
CA ASP A 207 -14.16 -8.79 14.83
C ASP A 207 -14.81 -7.49 14.34
N PHE A 208 -14.17 -6.36 14.53
CA PHE A 208 -14.63 -5.08 13.98
C PHE A 208 -13.76 -4.60 12.81
N SER A 209 -14.38 -3.84 11.94
CA SER A 209 -13.73 -3.20 10.78
C SER A 209 -13.32 -1.77 11.11
N ASP A 210 -12.17 -1.34 10.55
CA ASP A 210 -11.83 0.07 10.46
C ASP A 210 -12.17 0.59 9.07
N PRO A 211 -13.10 1.55 8.93
CA PRO A 211 -13.46 2.08 7.61
C PRO A 211 -12.32 2.76 6.87
N SER A 212 -11.27 3.23 7.58
CA SER A 212 -10.11 3.87 6.96
C SER A 212 -9.24 2.90 6.15
N TYR A 213 -9.30 1.61 6.45
CA TYR A 213 -8.56 0.57 5.73
C TYR A 213 -9.23 0.13 4.43
N HIS A 214 -10.50 0.49 4.18
CA HIS A 214 -11.17 0.10 2.96
C HIS A 214 -10.65 0.88 1.74
N LEU A 215 -10.08 0.18 0.79
CA LEU A 215 -9.50 0.71 -0.45
C LEU A 215 -10.20 0.13 -1.70
N PRO A 216 -11.48 0.49 -1.98
CA PRO A 216 -12.25 -0.11 -3.08
C PRO A 216 -11.57 -0.03 -4.44
N HIS A 217 -10.77 1.01 -4.67
CA HIS A 217 -10.00 1.16 -5.90
C HIS A 217 -8.85 0.14 -6.03
N PHE A 218 -8.30 -0.35 -4.91
CA PHE A 218 -7.36 -1.48 -4.91
C PHE A 218 -8.10 -2.79 -5.17
N TYR A 219 -9.27 -3.00 -4.55
CA TYR A 219 -10.06 -4.23 -4.72
C TYR A 219 -10.46 -4.44 -6.18
N GLN A 220 -10.78 -3.38 -6.93
CA GLN A 220 -11.01 -3.48 -8.37
C GLN A 220 -9.80 -4.03 -9.15
N LEU A 221 -8.59 -3.73 -8.71
CA LEU A 221 -7.36 -4.24 -9.32
C LEU A 221 -7.00 -5.64 -8.80
N PHE A 222 -7.24 -5.93 -7.52
CA PHE A 222 -7.10 -7.27 -6.97
C PHE A 222 -8.03 -8.27 -7.68
N ALA A 223 -9.26 -7.87 -8.00
CA ALA A 223 -10.18 -8.68 -8.82
C ALA A 223 -9.62 -9.05 -10.21
N LEU A 224 -8.68 -8.27 -10.74
CA LEU A 224 -8.04 -8.54 -12.02
C LEU A 224 -6.74 -9.33 -11.90
N TRP A 225 -5.98 -9.15 -10.81
CA TRP A 225 -4.58 -9.55 -10.73
C TRP A 225 -4.28 -10.61 -9.68
N ALA A 226 -5.17 -10.82 -8.71
CA ALA A 226 -5.07 -11.93 -7.76
C ALA A 226 -5.15 -13.29 -8.47
N ASP A 227 -4.88 -14.37 -7.76
CA ASP A 227 -5.08 -15.72 -8.27
C ASP A 227 -6.53 -15.92 -8.73
N GLU A 228 -6.72 -16.72 -9.77
CA GLU A 228 -8.05 -16.89 -10.40
C GLU A 228 -9.13 -17.30 -9.40
N GLU A 229 -8.78 -18.14 -8.43
CA GLU A 229 -9.69 -18.61 -7.39
C GLU A 229 -10.12 -17.51 -6.42
N ASP A 230 -9.29 -16.45 -6.22
CA ASP A 230 -9.52 -15.36 -5.27
C ASP A 230 -10.26 -14.17 -5.91
N ARG A 231 -10.26 -14.05 -7.23
CA ARG A 231 -10.89 -12.93 -7.94
C ARG A 231 -12.37 -12.71 -7.57
N PRO A 232 -13.20 -13.78 -7.46
CA PRO A 232 -14.60 -13.60 -7.06
C PRO A 232 -14.79 -13.02 -5.65
N PHE A 233 -13.80 -13.17 -4.77
CA PHE A 233 -13.82 -12.55 -3.45
C PHE A 233 -13.68 -11.02 -3.58
N TRP A 234 -12.79 -10.55 -4.45
CA TRP A 234 -12.50 -9.14 -4.65
C TRP A 234 -13.54 -8.43 -5.54
N GLU A 235 -14.27 -9.16 -6.36
CA GLU A 235 -15.37 -8.64 -7.18
C GLU A 235 -16.65 -8.36 -6.38
N ALA A 236 -16.82 -8.98 -5.24
CA ALA A 236 -18.04 -8.96 -4.43
C ALA A 236 -18.04 -7.87 -3.38
#